data_de633d7c8aadabbfab70e3846a2487f8
#
_entry.id   de633d7c8aadabbfab70e3846a2487f8
#
_cell.length_a   1.000
_cell.length_b   1.000
_cell.length_c   1.000
_cell.angle_alpha   90.00
_cell.angle_beta   90.00
_cell.angle_gamma   90.00
#
_symmetry.space_group_name_H-M   'P 1'
#
loop_
_entity.id
_entity.type
_entity.pdbx_description
1 polymer ?
#
loop_
_entity_poly.entity_id
_entity_poly.type
_entity_poly.pdbx_seq_one_letter_code
_entity_poly.pdbx_strand_id
1 'polypeptide(L)' 'EIILKMDEVYVMCATLLGPDGREVPVDYYISQSGGRYGVIRTEIDNRTPLKALMDAGRATRLE' A
#
# COMPACT_ATOMS: atom_id res chain seq x y z
N GLU A 1 0.64 1.70 -11.02
CA GLU A 1 0.88 1.73 -9.58
C GLU A 1 0.36 3.00 -8.95
N ILE A 2 -0.13 2.88 -7.74
CA ILE A 2 -0.66 4.01 -6.98
C ILE A 2 0.12 4.10 -5.68
N ILE A 3 0.51 5.32 -5.33
CA ILE A 3 1.21 5.58 -4.07
C ILE A 3 0.32 6.46 -3.20
N LEU A 4 0.08 6.02 -1.99
CA LEU A 4 -0.67 6.75 -0.99
C LEU A 4 0.26 7.16 0.14
N LYS A 5 -0.06 8.26 0.79
CA LYS A 5 0.71 8.74 1.95
C LYS A 5 -0.18 8.77 3.18
N MET A 6 0.35 8.30 4.29
CA MET A 6 -0.31 8.30 5.59
C MET A 6 0.75 8.62 6.65
N ASP A 7 0.82 9.89 7.09
CA ASP A 7 1.84 10.39 8.01
C ASP A 7 3.25 10.09 7.48
N GLU A 8 4.03 9.27 8.15
CA GLU A 8 5.38 8.88 7.73
C GLU A 8 5.40 7.53 7.02
N VAL A 9 4.23 7.00 6.67
CA VAL A 9 4.08 5.73 5.98
C VAL A 9 3.58 5.97 4.58
N TYR A 10 4.21 5.31 3.62
CA TYR A 10 3.74 5.29 2.24
C TYR A 10 3.13 3.93 1.94
N VAL A 11 2.07 3.91 1.17
CA VAL A 11 1.46 2.66 0.72
C VAL A 11 1.61 2.59 -0.79
N MET A 12 2.36 1.61 -1.26
CA MET A 12 2.53 1.35 -2.68
C MET A 12 1.58 0.22 -3.08
N CYS A 13 0.65 0.53 -3.98
CA CYS A 13 -0.31 -0.43 -4.48
C CYS A 13 0.18 -0.98 -5.81
N ALA A 14 0.30 -2.28 -5.90
CA ALA A 14 0.76 -2.96 -7.11
C ALA A 14 -0.20 -4.08 -7.46
N THR A 15 -0.10 -4.57 -8.69
CA THR A 15 -0.86 -5.72 -9.15
C THR A 15 0.12 -6.79 -9.61
N LEU A 16 0.00 -7.97 -9.04
CA LEU A 16 0.80 -9.12 -9.42
C LEU A 16 -0.04 -10.10 -10.24
N LEU A 17 0.61 -10.78 -11.17
CA LEU A 17 -0.04 -11.82 -11.96
C LEU A 17 0.23 -13.17 -11.31
N GLY A 18 -0.83 -13.84 -10.89
CA GLY A 18 -0.73 -15.16 -10.29
C GLY A 18 -0.46 -16.27 -11.31
N PRO A 19 -0.13 -17.47 -10.84
CA PRO A 19 0.17 -18.61 -11.73
C PRO A 19 -1.00 -19.02 -12.62
N ASP A 20 -2.21 -18.73 -12.19
CA ASP A 20 -3.43 -19.02 -12.96
C ASP A 20 -3.83 -17.88 -13.90
N GLY A 21 -3.00 -16.86 -14.03
CA GLY A 21 -3.28 -15.70 -14.86
C GLY A 21 -4.18 -14.66 -14.22
N ARG A 22 -4.56 -14.83 -12.97
CA ARG A 22 -5.40 -13.85 -12.25
C ARG A 22 -4.56 -12.73 -11.68
N GLU A 23 -5.10 -11.52 -11.75
CA GLU A 23 -4.46 -10.36 -11.14
C GLU A 23 -4.75 -10.34 -9.64
N VAL A 24 -3.70 -10.10 -8.86
CA VAL A 24 -3.79 -10.05 -7.39
C VAL A 24 -3.27 -8.70 -6.92
N PRO A 25 -4.09 -7.90 -6.21
CA PRO A 25 -3.61 -6.63 -5.67
C PRO A 25 -2.69 -6.89 -4.47
N VAL A 26 -1.61 -6.12 -4.40
CA VAL A 26 -0.66 -6.18 -3.28
C VAL A 26 -0.39 -4.77 -2.82
N ASP A 27 -0.52 -4.54 -1.53
CA ASP A 27 -0.25 -3.24 -0.92
C ASP A 27 0.96 -3.38 0.01
N TYR A 28 2.01 -2.59 -0.28
CA TYR A 28 3.21 -2.53 0.54
C TYR A 28 3.15 -1.27 1.41
N TYR A 29 3.25 -1.46 2.71
CA TYR A 29 3.34 -0.36 3.67
C TYR A 29 4.80 -0.10 3.97
N ILE A 30 5.27 1.09 3.64
CA ILE A 30 6.68 1.44 3.68
C ILE A 30 6.87 2.57 4.68
N SER A 31 7.67 2.33 5.70
CA SER A 31 8.01 3.34 6.69
C SER A 31 9.30 4.03 6.31
N GLN A 32 9.34 5.34 6.52
CA GLN A 32 10.55 6.15 6.40
C GLN A 32 11.02 6.54 7.77
N SER A 33 12.28 6.24 8.08
CA SER A 33 12.88 6.60 9.37
C SER A 33 14.38 6.84 9.19
N GLY A 34 14.85 8.00 9.62
CA GLY A 34 16.27 8.32 9.57
C GLY A 34 16.87 8.28 8.18
N GLY A 35 16.12 8.65 7.16
CA GLY A 35 16.56 8.62 5.77
C GLY A 35 16.54 7.22 5.14
N ARG A 36 15.95 6.26 5.82
CA ARG A 36 15.82 4.89 5.31
C ARG A 36 14.37 4.52 5.10
N TYR A 37 14.14 3.64 4.12
CA TYR A 37 12.82 3.09 3.84
C TYR A 37 12.83 1.59 4.11
N GLY A 38 11.76 1.10 4.72
CA GLY A 38 11.59 -0.32 4.95
C GLY A 38 10.14 -0.74 4.82
N VAL A 39 9.91 -1.91 4.25
CA VAL A 39 8.57 -2.49 4.19
C VAL A 39 8.22 -3.04 5.57
N ILE A 40 7.18 -2.47 6.18
CA ILE A 40 6.74 -2.86 7.52
C ILE A 40 5.53 -3.77 7.49
N ARG A 41 4.83 -3.82 6.37
CA ARG A 41 3.64 -4.65 6.22
C ARG A 41 3.36 -4.89 4.76
N THR A 42 2.87 -6.08 4.42
CA THR A 42 2.43 -6.43 3.07
C THR A 42 1.05 -7.06 3.17
N GLU A 43 0.09 -6.52 2.43
CA GLU A 43 -1.24 -7.10 2.32
C GLU A 43 -1.44 -7.62 0.91
N ILE A 44 -1.73 -8.90 0.79
CA ILE A 44 -1.94 -9.57 -0.50
C ILE A 44 -3.43 -9.89 -0.64
N ASP A 45 -4.03 -9.37 -1.72
CA ASP A 45 -5.45 -9.56 -2.04
C ASP A 45 -6.35 -9.14 -0.88
N ASN A 46 -5.96 -8.09 -0.16
CA ASN A 46 -6.71 -7.61 0.99
C ASN A 46 -6.55 -6.09 1.11
N ARG A 47 -7.48 -5.35 0.53
CA ARG A 47 -7.49 -3.88 0.59
C ARG A 47 -8.43 -3.32 1.64
N THR A 48 -9.06 -4.17 2.43
CA THR A 48 -9.98 -3.72 3.48
C THR A 48 -9.32 -2.75 4.46
N PRO A 49 -8.12 -3.01 4.98
CA PRO A 49 -7.46 -2.05 5.88
C PRO A 49 -7.15 -0.72 5.19
N LEU A 50 -6.65 -0.77 3.95
CA LEU A 50 -6.31 0.45 3.22
C LEU A 50 -7.56 1.25 2.89
N LYS A 51 -8.63 0.59 2.47
CA LYS A 51 -9.88 1.25 2.15
C LYS A 51 -10.45 1.97 3.37
N ALA A 52 -10.36 1.36 4.53
CA ALA A 52 -10.81 1.98 5.78
C ALA A 52 -10.00 3.24 6.10
N LEU A 53 -8.68 3.21 5.86
CA LEU A 53 -7.83 4.38 6.08
C LEU A 53 -8.16 5.50 5.09
N MET A 54 -8.44 5.17 3.84
CA MET A 54 -8.82 6.15 2.83
C MET A 54 -10.19 6.78 3.18
N ASP A 55 -11.15 5.96 3.57
CA ASP A 55 -12.49 6.43 3.93
C ASP A 55 -12.45 7.33 5.16
N ALA A 56 -11.52 7.08 6.08
CA ALA A 56 -11.30 7.92 7.25
C ALA A 56 -10.48 9.18 6.94
N GLY A 57 -10.02 9.36 5.72
CA GLY A 57 -9.20 10.51 5.32
C GLY A 57 -7.77 10.45 5.83
N ARG A 58 -7.31 9.30 6.30
CA ARG A 58 -5.96 9.16 6.85
C ARG A 58 -4.92 8.81 5.81
N ALA A 59 -5.31 8.20 4.71
CA ALA A 59 -4.44 7.90 3.59
C ALA A 59 -4.87 8.70 2.38
N THR A 60 -3.94 9.43 1.77
CA THR A 60 -4.22 10.27 0.61
C THR A 60 -3.29 9.89 -0.54
N ARG A 61 -3.82 10.01 -1.76
CA ARG A 61 -3.06 9.70 -2.96
C ARG A 61 -2.02 10.77 -3.24
N LEU A 62 -0.80 10.34 -3.54
CA LEU A 62 0.25 11.22 -4.03
C LEU A 62 0.18 11.31 -5.54
N GLU A 63 0.17 12.52 -6.02
CA GLU A 63 0.14 12.81 -7.46
C GLU A 63 1.41 13.55 -7.88
#